data_0631a9a5b1fb5fa3d2f0f7976d1ac9a6
#
_entry.id   0631a9a5b1fb5fa3d2f0f7976d1ac9a6
#
_cell.length_a   1.000
_cell.length_b   1.000
_cell.length_c   1.000
_cell.angle_alpha   90.00
_cell.angle_beta   90.00
_cell.angle_gamma   90.00
#
_symmetry.space_group_name_H-M   'P 1'
#
loop_
_entity.id
_entity.type
_entity.pdbx_description
1 polymer ?
#
loop_
_entity_poly.entity_id
_entity_poly.type
_entity_poly.pdbx_seq_one_letter_code
_entity_poly.pdbx_strand_id
1 'polypeptide(L)'
;MLSTSVQQPSGKLLQVHLSSIHLDRLVSIPPAFECEVCVIVPVRDEAELLEPCLTALLHQVDLQNKRLDPRRYEVIVFANNCRDHSAAIARQFGRQHPEFRLHVVERHLAPADDYIGRVRQLLTDESHRRLMSLRRQRGIIASTDGDTQVAPNWIAANQHEIDQGADVVGGRIISDRLSLSQLTPTVRLSYWRSVYYHHLKVKLESYLDADPINCWPRHHHNYGASLAVTAEMYAKAGGMPNVRTPEDVEFCKALLRVDAQFRHSPRVRVVTSARQKGRTEMGFANQLAQWKAIGEQAHLVESLGALETRFRTRRHLRMLWQHALNGYPIQIEEIKDAAYTLGISGYWLQNELKRAWTFGVLSERIAQQQEQEGIWGSRWALVELESAIDSLRRRTYWLYKNQLEMSLEHPKYEHYEQQVSN
;
A
#
# COMPACT_ATOMS: atom_id res chain seq x y z
N MET A 1 33.04 10.76 45.63
CA MET A 1 31.57 10.87 45.46
C MET A 1 31.30 12.00 44.51
N LEU A 2 31.19 11.72 43.24
CA LEU A 2 30.78 12.68 42.19
C LEU A 2 29.70 11.97 41.37
N SER A 3 28.44 12.36 41.59
CA SER A 3 27.26 11.88 40.87
C SER A 3 27.20 12.65 39.53
N THR A 4 27.45 11.97 38.44
CA THR A 4 27.16 12.48 37.10
C THR A 4 25.72 12.12 36.74
N SER A 5 24.85 13.12 36.83
CA SER A 5 23.46 13.04 36.28
C SER A 5 23.54 13.20 34.76
N VAL A 6 23.19 12.11 34.06
CA VAL A 6 22.93 12.16 32.62
C VAL A 6 21.53 12.72 32.42
N GLN A 7 21.45 13.92 31.88
CA GLN A 7 20.19 14.50 31.42
C GLN A 7 19.72 13.76 30.17
N GLN A 8 18.56 13.13 30.25
CA GLN A 8 17.81 12.65 29.07
C GLN A 8 17.26 13.86 28.30
N PRO A 9 17.31 13.86 26.96
CA PRO A 9 16.65 14.90 26.19
C PRO A 9 15.13 14.74 26.32
N SER A 10 14.50 15.82 26.73
CA SER A 10 13.06 15.97 26.92
C SER A 10 12.29 15.59 25.65
N GLY A 11 11.67 14.41 25.65
CA GLY A 11 10.70 14.00 24.66
C GLY A 11 9.47 14.91 24.74
N LYS A 12 9.35 15.88 23.86
CA LYS A 12 8.08 16.48 23.52
C LYS A 12 7.27 15.45 22.75
N LEU A 13 6.40 14.73 23.44
CA LEU A 13 5.25 14.10 22.85
C LEU A 13 4.52 15.17 22.02
N LEU A 14 4.56 15.04 20.70
CA LEU A 14 3.65 15.72 19.81
C LEU A 14 2.24 15.23 20.19
N GLN A 15 1.55 15.97 21.04
CA GLN A 15 0.10 15.89 21.14
C GLN A 15 -0.45 16.34 19.78
N VAL A 16 -0.69 15.35 18.93
CA VAL A 16 -1.55 15.55 17.77
C VAL A 16 -2.89 15.98 18.33
N HIS A 17 -3.22 17.26 18.16
CA HIS A 17 -4.58 17.74 18.37
C HIS A 17 -5.47 16.98 17.37
N LEU A 18 -6.02 15.85 17.82
CA LEU A 18 -7.27 15.37 17.29
C LEU A 18 -8.27 16.46 17.61
N SER A 19 -8.45 17.37 16.67
CA SER A 19 -9.55 18.31 16.72
C SER A 19 -10.81 17.49 16.98
N SER A 20 -11.42 17.70 18.14
CA SER A 20 -12.69 17.12 18.56
C SER A 20 -13.82 17.65 17.66
N ILE A 21 -13.78 17.29 16.40
CA ILE A 21 -14.96 17.27 15.57
C ILE A 21 -15.76 16.11 16.13
N HIS A 22 -16.89 16.37 16.76
CA HIS A 22 -17.93 15.38 17.00
C HIS A 22 -18.36 14.82 15.63
N LEU A 23 -17.57 13.90 15.09
CA LEU A 23 -17.98 13.08 14.00
C LEU A 23 -19.11 12.22 14.53
N ASP A 24 -20.34 12.51 14.11
CA ASP A 24 -21.47 11.63 14.34
C ASP A 24 -21.04 10.21 13.98
N ARG A 25 -21.21 9.29 14.92
CA ARG A 25 -20.88 7.87 14.73
C ARG A 25 -21.54 7.39 13.43
N LEU A 26 -20.73 6.83 12.53
CA LEU A 26 -21.30 6.27 11.29
C LEU A 26 -22.14 5.04 11.59
N VAL A 27 -21.72 4.24 12.59
CA VAL A 27 -22.38 3.02 13.00
C VAL A 27 -22.68 3.10 14.49
N SER A 28 -23.95 3.04 14.86
CA SER A 28 -24.45 3.11 16.25
C SER A 28 -24.29 1.77 16.99
N ILE A 29 -24.45 0.65 16.27
CA ILE A 29 -24.36 -0.71 16.81
C ILE A 29 -22.92 -0.99 17.24
N PRO A 30 -22.64 -1.41 18.50
CA PRO A 30 -21.30 -1.75 18.93
C PRO A 30 -20.69 -2.91 18.12
N PRO A 31 -19.36 -2.95 17.94
CA PRO A 31 -18.70 -4.11 17.34
C PRO A 31 -18.85 -5.36 18.24
N ALA A 32 -18.77 -6.56 17.63
CA ALA A 32 -18.69 -7.78 18.43
C ALA A 32 -17.39 -7.79 19.26
N PHE A 33 -17.43 -8.42 20.42
CA PHE A 33 -16.23 -8.54 21.25
C PHE A 33 -15.08 -9.26 20.53
N GLU A 34 -15.43 -10.24 19.68
CA GLU A 34 -14.50 -11.02 18.87
C GLU A 34 -13.98 -10.29 17.63
N CYS A 35 -14.51 -9.10 17.32
CA CYS A 35 -14.13 -8.36 16.11
C CYS A 35 -12.64 -7.97 16.11
N GLU A 36 -11.95 -8.38 15.07
CA GLU A 36 -10.54 -8.13 14.83
C GLU A 36 -10.30 -7.34 13.51
N VAL A 37 -11.28 -7.39 12.60
CA VAL A 37 -11.15 -6.78 11.28
C VAL A 37 -12.38 -5.94 10.96
N CYS A 38 -12.19 -4.66 10.64
CA CYS A 38 -13.21 -3.81 10.05
C CYS A 38 -12.92 -3.63 8.57
N VAL A 39 -13.81 -4.15 7.73
CA VAL A 39 -13.72 -3.98 6.26
C VAL A 39 -14.51 -2.75 5.86
N ILE A 40 -13.88 -1.86 5.11
CA ILE A 40 -14.51 -0.65 4.58
C ILE A 40 -14.77 -0.79 3.08
N VAL A 41 -15.98 -0.43 2.67
CA VAL A 41 -16.42 -0.49 1.26
C VAL A 41 -17.07 0.84 0.88
N PRO A 42 -16.30 1.78 0.29
CA PRO A 42 -16.88 2.98 -0.29
C PRO A 42 -17.68 2.63 -1.53
N VAL A 43 -18.89 3.16 -1.66
CA VAL A 43 -19.82 2.85 -2.75
C VAL A 43 -20.39 4.13 -3.34
N ARG A 44 -20.34 4.22 -4.69
CA ARG A 44 -21.02 5.26 -5.45
C ARG A 44 -21.52 4.66 -6.77
N ASP A 45 -22.83 4.53 -6.91
CA ASP A 45 -23.49 4.01 -8.12
C ASP A 45 -22.94 2.62 -8.55
N GLU A 46 -22.94 1.62 -7.63
CA GLU A 46 -22.39 0.27 -7.82
C GLU A 46 -23.48 -0.82 -7.82
N ALA A 47 -24.74 -0.50 -8.15
CA ALA A 47 -25.86 -1.43 -8.04
C ALA A 47 -25.63 -2.79 -8.74
N GLU A 48 -24.88 -2.81 -9.85
CA GLU A 48 -24.62 -4.03 -10.63
C GLU A 48 -23.53 -4.93 -10.01
N LEU A 49 -22.56 -4.37 -9.29
CA LEU A 49 -21.37 -5.09 -8.82
C LEU A 49 -21.29 -5.25 -7.30
N LEU A 50 -22.17 -4.57 -6.56
CA LEU A 50 -22.11 -4.56 -5.10
C LEU A 50 -22.51 -5.91 -4.48
N GLU A 51 -23.51 -6.60 -5.01
CA GLU A 51 -23.94 -7.90 -4.49
C GLU A 51 -22.84 -8.98 -4.63
N PRO A 52 -22.16 -9.14 -5.79
CA PRO A 52 -20.97 -9.98 -5.89
C PRO A 52 -19.84 -9.62 -4.91
N CYS A 53 -19.59 -8.34 -4.66
CA CYS A 53 -18.63 -7.87 -3.66
C CYS A 53 -19.02 -8.33 -2.26
N LEU A 54 -20.26 -8.09 -1.84
CA LEU A 54 -20.76 -8.49 -0.52
C LEU A 54 -20.80 -10.02 -0.35
N THR A 55 -21.14 -10.76 -1.42
CA THR A 55 -21.13 -12.21 -1.43
C THR A 55 -19.72 -12.76 -1.19
N ALA A 56 -18.70 -12.18 -1.82
CA ALA A 56 -17.31 -12.55 -1.60
C ALA A 56 -16.87 -12.28 -0.15
N LEU A 57 -17.33 -11.20 0.47
CA LEU A 57 -17.06 -10.87 1.88
C LEU A 57 -17.83 -11.75 2.87
N LEU A 58 -19.04 -12.19 2.52
CA LEU A 58 -19.85 -13.12 3.34
C LEU A 58 -19.22 -14.51 3.43
N HIS A 59 -18.63 -15.00 2.33
CA HIS A 59 -18.11 -16.37 2.22
C HIS A 59 -16.61 -16.47 2.52
N GLN A 60 -16.12 -15.70 3.51
CA GLN A 60 -14.72 -15.76 3.89
C GLN A 60 -14.39 -17.06 4.64
N VAL A 61 -13.20 -17.59 4.35
CA VAL A 61 -12.63 -18.79 4.96
C VAL A 61 -11.26 -18.48 5.59
N ASP A 62 -10.80 -19.33 6.48
CA ASP A 62 -9.44 -19.32 7.01
C ASP A 62 -8.43 -19.90 5.99
N LEU A 63 -7.15 -19.96 6.35
CA LEU A 63 -6.11 -20.51 5.48
C LEU A 63 -6.21 -22.03 5.28
N GLN A 64 -7.04 -22.73 6.05
CA GLN A 64 -7.36 -24.14 5.94
C GLN A 64 -8.70 -24.39 5.23
N ASN A 65 -9.29 -23.36 4.59
CA ASN A 65 -10.56 -23.39 3.88
C ASN A 65 -11.80 -23.70 4.78
N LYS A 66 -11.72 -23.46 6.09
CA LYS A 66 -12.86 -23.50 6.99
C LYS A 66 -13.55 -22.14 7.02
N ARG A 67 -14.87 -22.12 7.14
CA ARG A 67 -15.64 -20.87 7.24
C ARG A 67 -15.10 -20.01 8.39
N LEU A 68 -14.81 -18.75 8.10
CA LEU A 68 -14.38 -17.78 9.10
C LEU A 68 -15.56 -17.42 10.01
N ASP A 69 -15.32 -17.32 11.32
CA ASP A 69 -16.36 -16.88 12.26
C ASP A 69 -16.80 -15.45 11.91
N PRO A 70 -18.09 -15.22 11.55
CA PRO A 70 -18.58 -13.92 11.13
C PRO A 70 -18.54 -12.87 12.25
N ARG A 71 -18.31 -13.26 13.50
CA ARG A 71 -18.13 -12.34 14.62
C ARG A 71 -16.74 -11.69 14.64
N ARG A 72 -15.75 -12.31 13.98
CA ARG A 72 -14.36 -11.81 13.95
C ARG A 72 -14.15 -10.65 13.00
N TYR A 73 -15.11 -10.35 12.14
CA TYR A 73 -15.03 -9.21 11.24
C TYR A 73 -16.39 -8.56 11.02
N GLU A 74 -16.37 -7.32 10.62
CA GLU A 74 -17.55 -6.56 10.20
C GLU A 74 -17.26 -5.80 8.91
N VAL A 75 -18.31 -5.48 8.19
CA VAL A 75 -18.23 -4.74 6.92
C VAL A 75 -19.04 -3.46 7.03
N ILE A 76 -18.42 -2.32 6.69
CA ILE A 76 -19.07 -1.02 6.66
C ILE A 76 -19.14 -0.54 5.22
N VAL A 77 -20.32 -0.58 4.63
CA VAL A 77 -20.63 0.01 3.33
C VAL A 77 -21.01 1.46 3.52
N PHE A 78 -20.36 2.35 2.82
CA PHE A 78 -20.70 3.77 2.80
C PHE A 78 -21.19 4.17 1.40
N ALA A 79 -22.51 4.25 1.24
CA ALA A 79 -23.17 4.71 0.02
C ALA A 79 -23.17 6.25 -0.01
N ASN A 80 -22.21 6.83 -0.77
CA ASN A 80 -22.02 8.27 -0.88
C ASN A 80 -22.68 8.81 -2.13
N ASN A 81 -23.66 9.70 -2.00
CA ASN A 81 -24.30 10.41 -3.10
C ASN A 81 -24.74 9.48 -4.24
N CYS A 82 -25.17 8.24 -3.90
CA CYS A 82 -25.66 7.30 -4.88
C CYS A 82 -26.97 7.78 -5.52
N ARG A 83 -27.07 7.62 -6.83
CA ARG A 83 -28.26 7.92 -7.64
C ARG A 83 -29.02 6.66 -8.04
N ASP A 84 -28.38 5.51 -7.83
CA ASP A 84 -28.92 4.17 -8.12
C ASP A 84 -29.40 3.48 -6.84
N HIS A 85 -29.70 2.18 -6.93
CA HIS A 85 -30.22 1.38 -5.82
C HIS A 85 -29.13 0.75 -4.94
N SER A 86 -27.84 1.18 -5.02
CA SER A 86 -26.73 0.57 -4.27
C SER A 86 -27.02 0.43 -2.77
N ALA A 87 -27.49 1.49 -2.11
CA ALA A 87 -27.80 1.45 -0.68
C ALA A 87 -28.95 0.46 -0.34
N ALA A 88 -29.97 0.41 -1.19
CA ALA A 88 -31.11 -0.50 -1.02
C ALA A 88 -30.67 -1.97 -1.19
N ILE A 89 -29.81 -2.27 -2.17
CA ILE A 89 -29.20 -3.59 -2.41
C ILE A 89 -28.42 -4.03 -1.19
N ALA A 90 -27.52 -3.18 -0.67
CA ALA A 90 -26.74 -3.52 0.51
C ALA A 90 -27.61 -3.81 1.74
N ARG A 91 -28.67 -3.02 1.98
CA ARG A 91 -29.60 -3.24 3.08
C ARG A 91 -30.42 -4.53 2.90
N GLN A 92 -30.85 -4.84 1.67
CA GLN A 92 -31.54 -6.07 1.36
C GLN A 92 -30.62 -7.28 1.60
N PHE A 93 -29.38 -7.22 1.14
CA PHE A 93 -28.38 -8.25 1.37
C PHE A 93 -28.17 -8.52 2.87
N GLY A 94 -28.03 -7.47 3.69
CA GLY A 94 -27.89 -7.60 5.15
C GLY A 94 -29.12 -8.24 5.82
N ARG A 95 -30.34 -7.96 5.32
CA ARG A 95 -31.56 -8.62 5.83
C ARG A 95 -31.65 -10.11 5.47
N GLN A 96 -31.12 -10.49 4.31
CA GLN A 96 -31.08 -11.88 3.85
C GLN A 96 -30.01 -12.71 4.57
N HIS A 97 -28.98 -12.04 5.09
CA HIS A 97 -27.83 -12.66 5.76
C HIS A 97 -27.61 -12.05 7.17
N PRO A 98 -28.51 -12.32 8.13
CA PRO A 98 -28.45 -11.70 9.47
C PRO A 98 -27.21 -12.08 10.28
N GLU A 99 -26.54 -13.20 9.95
CA GLU A 99 -25.28 -13.60 10.55
C GLU A 99 -24.09 -12.73 10.07
N PHE A 100 -24.24 -12.07 8.92
CA PHE A 100 -23.20 -11.21 8.35
C PHE A 100 -23.26 -9.82 8.96
N ARG A 101 -22.23 -9.42 9.67
CA ARG A 101 -22.15 -8.10 10.32
C ARG A 101 -21.92 -7.00 9.29
N LEU A 102 -22.97 -6.67 8.55
CA LEU A 102 -22.99 -5.64 7.54
C LEU A 102 -23.65 -4.36 8.08
N HIS A 103 -22.92 -3.26 8.05
CA HIS A 103 -23.42 -1.94 8.38
C HIS A 103 -23.52 -1.11 7.10
N VAL A 104 -24.69 -0.54 6.85
CA VAL A 104 -24.93 0.28 5.66
C VAL A 104 -25.18 1.72 6.08
N VAL A 105 -24.23 2.57 5.75
CA VAL A 105 -24.28 4.01 5.94
C VAL A 105 -24.62 4.65 4.60
N GLU A 106 -25.69 5.41 4.53
CA GLU A 106 -26.05 6.20 3.35
C GLU A 106 -26.00 7.67 3.71
N ARG A 107 -25.22 8.44 2.96
CA ARG A 107 -25.04 9.87 3.19
C ARG A 107 -25.00 10.62 1.85
N HIS A 108 -25.50 11.85 1.91
CA HIS A 108 -25.32 12.83 0.86
C HIS A 108 -24.35 13.90 1.38
N LEU A 109 -23.08 13.74 1.01
CA LEU A 109 -22.05 14.70 1.37
C LEU A 109 -22.19 15.97 0.54
N ALA A 110 -21.86 17.10 1.14
CA ALA A 110 -21.82 18.38 0.44
C ALA A 110 -20.75 18.36 -0.67
N PRO A 111 -20.87 19.16 -1.75
CA PRO A 111 -19.92 19.15 -2.86
C PRO A 111 -18.46 19.35 -2.47
N ALA A 112 -18.20 20.04 -1.36
CA ALA A 112 -16.86 20.22 -0.82
C ALA A 112 -16.25 18.93 -0.27
N ASP A 113 -17.08 17.98 0.22
CA ASP A 113 -16.71 16.71 0.85
C ASP A 113 -17.06 15.49 -0.02
N ASP A 114 -17.69 15.69 -1.19
CA ASP A 114 -18.14 14.62 -2.10
C ASP A 114 -16.98 14.09 -2.96
N TYR A 115 -15.99 13.45 -2.31
CA TYR A 115 -14.86 12.80 -2.97
C TYR A 115 -14.37 11.58 -2.19
N ILE A 116 -13.71 10.68 -2.89
CA ILE A 116 -13.33 9.37 -2.38
C ILE A 116 -12.42 9.44 -1.14
N GLY A 117 -11.46 10.37 -1.10
CA GLY A 117 -10.56 10.54 0.04
C GLY A 117 -11.31 10.87 1.33
N ARG A 118 -12.34 11.73 1.27
CA ARG A 118 -13.19 12.04 2.42
C ARG A 118 -14.00 10.84 2.88
N VAL A 119 -14.59 10.10 1.94
CA VAL A 119 -15.36 8.89 2.25
C VAL A 119 -14.48 7.83 2.92
N ARG A 120 -13.28 7.57 2.37
CA ARG A 120 -12.33 6.63 2.98
C ARG A 120 -11.83 7.10 4.34
N GLN A 121 -11.59 8.41 4.51
CA GLN A 121 -11.23 8.97 5.81
C GLN A 121 -12.32 8.70 6.85
N LEU A 122 -13.58 9.01 6.55
CA LEU A 122 -14.71 8.78 7.46
C LEU A 122 -14.82 7.29 7.84
N LEU A 123 -14.69 6.40 6.86
CA LEU A 123 -14.76 4.95 7.07
C LEU A 123 -13.59 4.42 7.91
N THR A 124 -12.36 4.87 7.63
CA THR A 124 -11.17 4.40 8.37
C THR A 124 -11.16 4.95 9.80
N ASP A 125 -11.56 6.21 10.00
CA ASP A 125 -11.71 6.81 11.34
C ASP A 125 -12.75 6.05 12.18
N GLU A 126 -13.90 5.72 11.59
CA GLU A 126 -14.93 4.91 12.27
C GLU A 126 -14.41 3.51 12.60
N SER A 127 -13.74 2.84 11.67
CA SER A 127 -13.16 1.53 11.88
C SER A 127 -12.10 1.54 12.98
N HIS A 128 -11.20 2.54 12.98
CA HIS A 128 -10.22 2.74 14.03
C HIS A 128 -10.92 2.92 15.40
N ARG A 129 -11.92 3.82 15.50
CA ARG A 129 -12.69 4.05 16.73
C ARG A 129 -13.30 2.75 17.26
N ARG A 130 -13.86 1.91 16.39
CA ARG A 130 -14.51 0.64 16.70
C ARG A 130 -13.51 -0.39 17.24
N LEU A 131 -12.38 -0.58 16.56
CA LEU A 131 -11.31 -1.47 17.00
C LEU A 131 -10.70 -1.01 18.34
N MET A 132 -10.48 0.29 18.51
CA MET A 132 -9.96 0.84 19.76
C MET A 132 -10.94 0.72 20.93
N SER A 133 -12.26 0.75 20.68
CA SER A 133 -13.26 0.48 21.72
C SER A 133 -13.17 -0.95 22.29
N LEU A 134 -12.64 -1.88 21.52
CA LEU A 134 -12.31 -3.26 21.91
C LEU A 134 -10.85 -3.44 22.37
N ARG A 135 -10.07 -2.36 22.43
CA ARG A 135 -8.62 -2.38 22.72
C ARG A 135 -7.81 -3.24 21.73
N ARG A 136 -8.26 -3.33 20.47
CA ARG A 136 -7.60 -4.07 19.39
C ARG A 136 -6.59 -3.18 18.66
N GLN A 137 -5.42 -2.92 19.26
CA GLN A 137 -4.36 -2.10 18.66
C GLN A 137 -3.85 -2.71 17.35
N ARG A 138 -3.67 -4.03 17.30
CA ARG A 138 -3.34 -4.75 16.08
C ARG A 138 -4.57 -5.21 15.26
N GLY A 139 -5.78 -4.75 15.63
CA GLY A 139 -6.98 -4.92 14.81
C GLY A 139 -6.79 -4.28 13.44
N ILE A 140 -7.41 -4.84 12.43
CA ILE A 140 -7.14 -4.53 11.03
C ILE A 140 -8.25 -3.66 10.45
N ILE A 141 -7.90 -2.54 9.85
CA ILE A 141 -8.75 -1.75 8.97
C ILE A 141 -8.41 -2.18 7.55
N ALA A 142 -9.33 -2.85 6.87
CA ALA A 142 -9.11 -3.39 5.52
C ALA A 142 -10.04 -2.72 4.51
N SER A 143 -9.48 -2.18 3.42
CA SER A 143 -10.23 -1.49 2.37
C SER A 143 -10.40 -2.37 1.14
N THR A 144 -11.60 -2.37 0.58
CA THR A 144 -11.89 -2.88 -0.77
C THR A 144 -12.94 -1.99 -1.45
N ASP A 145 -13.08 -2.07 -2.78
CA ASP A 145 -14.03 -1.24 -3.53
C ASP A 145 -15.35 -1.98 -3.78
N GLY A 146 -16.45 -1.25 -3.99
CA GLY A 146 -17.78 -1.80 -4.21
C GLY A 146 -17.93 -2.62 -5.51
N ASP A 147 -16.98 -2.52 -6.45
CA ASP A 147 -16.88 -3.28 -7.68
C ASP A 147 -15.81 -4.39 -7.65
N THR A 148 -15.33 -4.71 -6.46
CA THR A 148 -14.20 -5.61 -6.26
C THR A 148 -14.62 -6.87 -5.50
N GLN A 149 -14.23 -8.03 -6.00
CA GLN A 149 -14.44 -9.32 -5.36
C GLN A 149 -13.14 -9.78 -4.68
N VAL A 150 -13.17 -9.91 -3.37
CA VAL A 150 -12.04 -10.42 -2.59
C VAL A 150 -11.92 -11.94 -2.71
N ALA A 151 -10.69 -12.47 -2.63
CA ALA A 151 -10.48 -13.92 -2.59
C ALA A 151 -11.15 -14.55 -1.36
N PRO A 152 -11.54 -15.84 -1.41
CA PRO A 152 -12.22 -16.49 -0.29
C PRO A 152 -11.47 -16.42 1.05
N ASN A 153 -10.15 -16.38 1.03
CA ASN A 153 -9.30 -16.30 2.22
C ASN A 153 -8.67 -14.90 2.43
N TRP A 154 -9.25 -13.85 1.84
CA TRP A 154 -8.65 -12.51 1.84
C TRP A 154 -8.46 -11.94 3.24
N ILE A 155 -9.45 -12.10 4.14
CA ILE A 155 -9.36 -11.64 5.53
C ILE A 155 -8.26 -12.41 6.28
N ALA A 156 -8.29 -13.74 6.20
CA ALA A 156 -7.30 -14.59 6.87
C ALA A 156 -5.88 -14.39 6.34
N ALA A 157 -5.73 -14.12 5.04
CA ALA A 157 -4.43 -13.80 4.44
C ALA A 157 -3.89 -12.44 4.93
N ASN A 158 -4.73 -11.41 5.08
CA ASN A 158 -4.33 -10.15 5.70
C ASN A 158 -3.89 -10.34 7.15
N GLN A 159 -4.69 -11.08 7.96
CA GLN A 159 -4.34 -11.39 9.35
C GLN A 159 -2.99 -12.11 9.42
N HIS A 160 -2.78 -13.12 8.58
CA HIS A 160 -1.51 -13.86 8.53
C HIS A 160 -0.31 -12.94 8.30
N GLU A 161 -0.36 -12.04 7.30
CA GLU A 161 0.77 -11.14 7.04
C GLU A 161 1.00 -10.14 8.20
N ILE A 162 -0.06 -9.68 8.86
CA ILE A 162 0.04 -8.84 10.07
C ILE A 162 0.67 -9.63 11.22
N ASP A 163 0.30 -10.90 11.41
CA ASP A 163 0.88 -11.77 12.44
C ASP A 163 2.36 -12.07 12.17
N GLN A 164 2.79 -12.06 10.90
CA GLN A 164 4.19 -12.18 10.48
C GLN A 164 5.00 -10.87 10.64
N GLY A 165 4.41 -9.82 11.20
CA GLY A 165 5.10 -8.58 11.55
C GLY A 165 4.85 -7.42 10.60
N ALA A 166 4.00 -7.56 9.59
CA ALA A 166 3.57 -6.42 8.79
C ALA A 166 2.67 -5.47 9.60
N ASP A 167 2.74 -4.18 9.31
CA ASP A 167 1.81 -3.17 9.79
C ASP A 167 0.79 -2.80 8.73
N VAL A 168 1.20 -2.95 7.45
CA VAL A 168 0.41 -2.61 6.27
C VAL A 168 0.51 -3.74 5.25
N VAL A 169 -0.62 -4.15 4.71
CA VAL A 169 -0.68 -5.19 3.68
C VAL A 169 -1.31 -4.64 2.42
N GLY A 170 -0.54 -4.54 1.35
CA GLY A 170 -1.05 -4.34 0.00
C GLY A 170 -1.43 -5.69 -0.61
N GLY A 171 -2.67 -5.82 -1.08
CA GLY A 171 -3.12 -7.02 -1.79
C GLY A 171 -2.91 -6.93 -3.30
N ARG A 172 -2.74 -8.09 -3.95
CA ARG A 172 -2.60 -8.18 -5.40
C ARG A 172 -3.95 -7.94 -6.08
N ILE A 173 -4.02 -6.87 -6.86
CA ILE A 173 -5.20 -6.50 -7.63
C ILE A 173 -5.10 -7.14 -9.01
N ILE A 174 -6.12 -7.89 -9.40
CA ILE A 174 -6.23 -8.58 -10.68
C ILE A 174 -7.41 -7.98 -11.41
N SER A 175 -7.21 -7.55 -12.63
CA SER A 175 -8.33 -7.07 -13.46
C SER A 175 -9.18 -8.23 -13.94
N ASP A 176 -10.50 -8.05 -13.92
CA ASP A 176 -11.45 -9.04 -14.40
C ASP A 176 -11.24 -9.39 -15.88
N ARG A 177 -11.29 -10.68 -16.20
CA ARG A 177 -11.02 -11.18 -17.55
C ARG A 177 -12.02 -10.70 -18.60
N LEU A 178 -13.30 -10.61 -18.24
CA LEU A 178 -14.32 -10.15 -19.16
C LEU A 178 -14.12 -8.68 -19.52
N SER A 179 -13.88 -7.85 -18.51
CA SER A 179 -13.56 -6.43 -18.71
C SER A 179 -12.30 -6.24 -19.55
N LEU A 180 -11.24 -7.03 -19.31
CA LEU A 180 -10.01 -6.99 -20.12
C LEU A 180 -10.25 -7.42 -21.57
N SER A 181 -11.16 -8.38 -21.83
CA SER A 181 -11.48 -8.83 -23.19
C SER A 181 -12.17 -7.75 -24.03
N GLN A 182 -12.81 -6.77 -23.39
CA GLN A 182 -13.49 -5.64 -24.02
C GLN A 182 -12.52 -4.51 -24.42
N LEU A 183 -11.27 -4.55 -23.92
CA LEU A 183 -10.25 -3.58 -24.30
C LEU A 183 -9.76 -3.84 -25.74
N THR A 184 -9.41 -2.77 -26.46
CA THR A 184 -8.76 -2.92 -27.77
C THR A 184 -7.44 -3.72 -27.62
N PRO A 185 -6.99 -4.45 -28.66
CA PRO A 185 -5.74 -5.21 -28.60
C PRO A 185 -4.54 -4.37 -28.16
N THR A 186 -4.43 -3.13 -28.63
CA THR A 186 -3.35 -2.19 -28.28
C THR A 186 -3.35 -1.86 -26.79
N VAL A 187 -4.50 -1.46 -26.22
CA VAL A 187 -4.64 -1.13 -24.79
C VAL A 187 -4.36 -2.36 -23.93
N ARG A 188 -4.85 -3.52 -24.33
CA ARG A 188 -4.61 -4.78 -23.62
C ARG A 188 -3.13 -5.17 -23.63
N LEU A 189 -2.43 -4.95 -24.75
CA LEU A 189 -0.98 -5.18 -24.84
C LEU A 189 -0.22 -4.23 -23.91
N SER A 190 -0.55 -2.93 -23.91
CA SER A 190 0.04 -1.93 -23.02
C SER A 190 -0.19 -2.29 -21.54
N TYR A 191 -1.39 -2.77 -21.20
CA TYR A 191 -1.69 -3.27 -19.86
C TYR A 191 -0.74 -4.40 -19.44
N TRP A 192 -0.61 -5.45 -20.26
CA TRP A 192 0.24 -6.59 -19.91
C TRP A 192 1.72 -6.23 -19.86
N ARG A 193 2.21 -5.37 -20.76
CA ARG A 193 3.57 -4.86 -20.71
C ARG A 193 3.83 -4.06 -19.43
N SER A 194 2.91 -3.20 -19.03
CA SER A 194 3.00 -2.45 -17.78
C SER A 194 3.03 -3.39 -16.55
N VAL A 195 2.13 -4.37 -16.50
CA VAL A 195 2.13 -5.38 -15.42
C VAL A 195 3.48 -6.12 -15.36
N TYR A 196 4.02 -6.52 -16.50
CA TYR A 196 5.29 -7.24 -16.56
C TYR A 196 6.49 -6.36 -16.18
N TYR A 197 6.52 -5.10 -16.62
CA TYR A 197 7.53 -4.12 -16.21
C TYR A 197 7.55 -3.96 -14.68
N HIS A 198 6.41 -3.72 -14.07
CA HIS A 198 6.31 -3.58 -12.62
C HIS A 198 6.69 -4.86 -11.87
N HIS A 199 6.36 -6.02 -12.39
CA HIS A 199 6.80 -7.29 -11.83
C HIS A 199 8.34 -7.41 -11.84
N LEU A 200 8.99 -7.09 -12.96
CA LEU A 200 10.46 -7.11 -13.06
C LEU A 200 11.11 -6.04 -12.18
N LYS A 201 10.50 -4.85 -12.08
CA LYS A 201 10.95 -3.76 -11.20
C LYS A 201 11.00 -4.20 -9.74
N VAL A 202 9.91 -4.77 -9.21
CA VAL A 202 9.89 -5.23 -7.80
C VAL A 202 10.75 -6.47 -7.57
N LYS A 203 10.94 -7.30 -8.60
CA LYS A 203 11.90 -8.42 -8.55
C LYS A 203 13.34 -7.92 -8.47
N LEU A 204 13.71 -6.92 -9.28
CA LEU A 204 15.03 -6.26 -9.19
C LEU A 204 15.24 -5.64 -7.80
N GLU A 205 14.25 -4.93 -7.30
CA GLU A 205 14.29 -4.31 -5.97
C GLU A 205 14.52 -5.36 -4.87
N SER A 206 13.87 -6.53 -4.93
CA SER A 206 14.07 -7.58 -3.93
C SER A 206 15.50 -8.13 -3.86
N TYR A 207 16.26 -8.05 -4.96
CA TYR A 207 17.67 -8.42 -4.98
C TYR A 207 18.60 -7.32 -4.46
N LEU A 208 18.29 -6.05 -4.79
CA LEU A 208 19.21 -4.94 -4.55
C LEU A 208 18.98 -4.23 -3.21
N ASP A 209 17.73 -4.21 -2.75
CA ASP A 209 17.30 -3.62 -1.49
C ASP A 209 16.30 -4.56 -0.81
N ALA A 210 16.84 -5.67 -0.31
CA ALA A 210 16.06 -6.71 0.35
C ALA A 210 15.40 -6.17 1.63
N ASP A 211 14.14 -6.57 1.83
CA ASP A 211 13.33 -6.24 2.99
C ASP A 211 12.76 -7.55 3.56
N PRO A 212 13.06 -7.89 4.82
CA PRO A 212 12.64 -9.16 5.42
C PRO A 212 11.12 -9.30 5.59
N ILE A 213 10.40 -8.19 5.79
CA ILE A 213 8.93 -8.19 5.87
C ILE A 213 8.33 -8.23 4.47
N ASN A 214 8.88 -7.47 3.53
CA ASN A 214 8.42 -7.41 2.15
C ASN A 214 9.27 -8.29 1.23
N CYS A 215 9.50 -9.53 1.64
CA CYS A 215 10.33 -10.50 0.91
C CYS A 215 9.70 -10.93 -0.43
N TRP A 216 10.50 -11.53 -1.29
CA TRP A 216 10.01 -12.17 -2.51
C TRP A 216 9.31 -13.51 -2.17
N PRO A 217 8.17 -13.87 -2.85
CA PRO A 217 7.49 -13.15 -3.92
C PRO A 217 6.64 -11.97 -3.42
N ARG A 218 6.63 -10.87 -4.20
CA ARG A 218 5.86 -9.66 -3.91
C ARG A 218 5.41 -8.94 -5.18
N HIS A 219 4.54 -7.96 -5.03
CA HIS A 219 4.05 -7.07 -6.10
C HIS A 219 4.17 -5.60 -5.68
N HIS A 220 3.65 -4.67 -6.50
CA HIS A 220 3.76 -3.21 -6.29
C HIS A 220 2.44 -2.53 -5.87
N HIS A 221 1.33 -3.30 -5.78
CA HIS A 221 0.01 -2.70 -5.51
C HIS A 221 -0.12 -2.28 -4.05
N ASN A 222 -0.51 -1.03 -3.86
CA ASN A 222 -0.81 -0.40 -2.56
C ASN A 222 -2.03 0.52 -2.69
N TYR A 223 -3.04 0.10 -3.44
CA TYR A 223 -4.23 0.88 -3.77
C TYR A 223 -5.42 0.49 -2.90
N GLY A 224 -6.36 1.42 -2.77
CA GLY A 224 -7.52 1.28 -1.92
C GLY A 224 -8.43 0.09 -2.19
N ALA A 225 -8.37 -0.51 -3.39
CA ALA A 225 -9.10 -1.73 -3.72
C ALA A 225 -8.66 -2.96 -2.91
N SER A 226 -7.42 -2.97 -2.35
CA SER A 226 -6.94 -3.98 -1.41
C SER A 226 -5.78 -3.45 -0.59
N LEU A 227 -6.08 -2.71 0.47
CA LEU A 227 -5.11 -2.17 1.42
C LEU A 227 -5.61 -2.41 2.84
N ALA A 228 -4.76 -3.01 3.67
CA ALA A 228 -5.06 -3.22 5.07
C ALA A 228 -3.97 -2.60 5.96
N VAL A 229 -4.37 -2.07 7.13
CA VAL A 229 -3.46 -1.43 8.09
C VAL A 229 -3.91 -1.76 9.51
N THR A 230 -2.96 -1.89 10.44
CA THR A 230 -3.29 -2.05 11.87
C THR A 230 -3.84 -0.75 12.45
N ALA A 231 -4.77 -0.84 13.42
CA ALA A 231 -5.35 0.34 14.07
C ALA A 231 -4.28 1.20 14.76
N GLU A 232 -3.26 0.59 15.34
CA GLU A 232 -2.12 1.29 15.94
C GLU A 232 -1.34 2.09 14.90
N MET A 233 -1.00 1.46 13.77
CA MET A 233 -0.22 2.14 12.73
C MET A 233 -1.03 3.21 12.00
N TYR A 234 -2.36 3.01 11.84
CA TYR A 234 -3.28 4.05 11.36
C TYR A 234 -3.19 5.32 12.22
N ALA A 235 -3.26 5.15 13.54
CA ALA A 235 -3.16 6.28 14.47
C ALA A 235 -1.77 6.93 14.45
N LYS A 236 -0.70 6.10 14.41
CA LYS A 236 0.69 6.58 14.35
C LYS A 236 0.98 7.40 13.09
N ALA A 237 0.37 7.04 11.96
CA ALA A 237 0.47 7.80 10.72
C ALA A 237 -0.34 9.11 10.71
N GLY A 238 -1.16 9.36 11.74
CA GLY A 238 -2.05 10.52 11.83
C GLY A 238 -3.38 10.35 11.11
N GLY A 239 -3.77 9.12 10.78
CA GLY A 239 -5.00 8.80 10.07
C GLY A 239 -4.89 8.93 8.54
N MET A 240 -6.02 8.76 7.85
CA MET A 240 -6.12 8.95 6.40
C MET A 240 -6.07 10.45 6.06
N PRO A 241 -5.14 10.88 5.19
CA PRO A 241 -5.08 12.28 4.76
C PRO A 241 -6.35 12.73 4.05
N ASN A 242 -6.82 13.93 4.37
CA ASN A 242 -8.00 14.51 3.74
C ASN A 242 -7.64 15.17 2.41
N VAL A 243 -7.43 14.35 1.39
CA VAL A 243 -7.10 14.80 0.03
C VAL A 243 -8.11 14.22 -0.98
N ARG A 244 -8.35 14.94 -2.07
CA ARG A 244 -9.32 14.47 -3.07
C ARG A 244 -8.87 13.17 -3.75
N THR A 245 -7.65 13.17 -4.28
CA THR A 245 -7.05 12.04 -4.99
C THR A 245 -5.58 12.38 -5.30
N PRO A 246 -4.66 11.44 -5.35
CA PRO A 246 -4.82 10.02 -5.00
C PRO A 246 -4.66 9.80 -3.48
N GLU A 247 -5.75 9.58 -2.79
CA GLU A 247 -5.80 9.49 -1.32
C GLU A 247 -5.05 8.27 -0.76
N ASP A 248 -5.08 7.14 -1.47
CA ASP A 248 -4.38 5.92 -1.10
C ASP A 248 -2.86 6.09 -1.21
N VAL A 249 -2.38 6.80 -2.24
CA VAL A 249 -0.95 7.14 -2.38
C VAL A 249 -0.50 8.06 -1.24
N GLU A 250 -1.26 9.09 -0.91
CA GLU A 250 -0.92 10.00 0.19
C GLU A 250 -0.99 9.29 1.55
N PHE A 251 -1.93 8.36 1.73
CA PHE A 251 -1.97 7.54 2.92
C PHE A 251 -0.74 6.61 3.03
N CYS A 252 -0.35 5.96 1.95
CA CYS A 252 0.88 5.17 1.92
C CYS A 252 2.12 6.01 2.25
N LYS A 253 2.21 7.26 1.76
CA LYS A 253 3.28 8.17 2.14
C LYS A 253 3.25 8.49 3.64
N ALA A 254 2.07 8.74 4.22
CA ALA A 254 1.93 8.99 5.66
C ALA A 254 2.40 7.78 6.49
N LEU A 255 2.07 6.56 6.06
CA LEU A 255 2.52 5.32 6.68
C LEU A 255 4.05 5.12 6.54
N LEU A 256 4.62 5.42 5.37
CA LEU A 256 6.07 5.36 5.17
C LEU A 256 6.82 6.37 6.04
N ARG A 257 6.27 7.58 6.27
CA ARG A 257 6.87 8.59 7.18
C ARG A 257 7.06 8.09 8.61
N VAL A 258 6.30 7.11 9.03
CA VAL A 258 6.40 6.51 10.38
C VAL A 258 7.08 5.14 10.37
N ASP A 259 7.76 4.80 9.28
CA ASP A 259 8.48 3.54 9.05
C ASP A 259 7.56 2.30 9.26
N ALA A 260 6.30 2.37 8.78
CA ALA A 260 5.40 1.24 8.79
C ALA A 260 5.96 0.08 7.96
N GLN A 261 5.85 -1.13 8.49
CA GLN A 261 6.32 -2.34 7.84
C GLN A 261 5.30 -2.78 6.77
N PHE A 262 5.62 -2.55 5.51
CA PHE A 262 4.77 -2.91 4.37
C PHE A 262 5.01 -4.33 3.92
N ARG A 263 3.92 -5.05 3.61
CA ARG A 263 3.93 -6.34 2.93
C ARG A 263 3.06 -6.29 1.67
N HIS A 264 3.63 -6.43 0.50
CA HIS A 264 2.90 -6.58 -0.76
C HIS A 264 2.68 -8.07 -1.05
N SER A 265 1.64 -8.63 -0.45
CA SER A 265 1.43 -10.09 -0.40
C SER A 265 0.73 -10.63 -1.64
N PRO A 266 1.31 -11.61 -2.34
CA PRO A 266 0.63 -12.32 -3.43
C PRO A 266 -0.48 -13.27 -2.94
N ARG A 267 -0.55 -13.54 -1.62
CA ARG A 267 -1.62 -14.36 -1.01
C ARG A 267 -2.92 -13.56 -0.86
N VAL A 268 -2.82 -12.25 -0.57
CA VAL A 268 -3.94 -11.34 -0.48
C VAL A 268 -4.33 -10.91 -1.89
N ARG A 269 -5.49 -11.35 -2.38
CA ARG A 269 -5.89 -11.16 -3.77
C ARG A 269 -7.29 -10.62 -3.88
N VAL A 270 -7.48 -9.74 -4.85
CA VAL A 270 -8.81 -9.25 -5.26
C VAL A 270 -8.92 -9.22 -6.78
N VAL A 271 -10.15 -9.36 -7.27
CA VAL A 271 -10.49 -9.18 -8.67
C VAL A 271 -11.38 -7.95 -8.79
N THR A 272 -10.95 -6.97 -9.58
CA THR A 272 -11.68 -5.72 -9.78
C THR A 272 -12.04 -5.50 -11.25
N SER A 273 -13.07 -4.69 -11.48
CA SER A 273 -13.53 -4.32 -12.82
C SER A 273 -12.49 -3.48 -13.55
N ALA A 274 -12.21 -3.81 -14.82
CA ALA A 274 -11.42 -2.99 -15.74
C ALA A 274 -12.29 -2.05 -16.59
N ARG A 275 -13.35 -1.48 -15.99
CA ARG A 275 -14.24 -0.54 -16.69
C ARG A 275 -13.48 0.69 -17.20
N GLN A 276 -13.86 1.17 -18.39
CA GLN A 276 -13.23 2.33 -19.03
C GLN A 276 -13.75 3.69 -18.52
N LYS A 277 -14.88 3.72 -17.81
CA LYS A 277 -15.42 4.94 -17.20
C LYS A 277 -15.15 4.91 -15.69
N GLY A 278 -14.14 5.70 -15.28
CA GLY A 278 -13.82 5.91 -13.88
C GLY A 278 -14.80 6.86 -13.20
N ARG A 279 -14.95 6.73 -11.87
CA ARG A 279 -15.71 7.66 -11.01
C ARG A 279 -14.79 8.63 -10.26
N THR A 280 -13.48 8.42 -10.38
CA THR A 280 -12.41 9.27 -9.79
C THR A 280 -11.61 9.93 -10.90
N GLU A 281 -11.08 11.12 -10.63
CA GLU A 281 -10.27 11.89 -11.58
C GLU A 281 -8.91 11.23 -11.86
N MET A 282 -8.40 10.43 -10.94
CA MET A 282 -7.18 9.63 -11.09
C MET A 282 -7.44 8.21 -10.63
N GLY A 283 -7.30 7.24 -11.54
CA GLY A 283 -7.54 5.83 -11.23
C GLY A 283 -7.24 4.94 -12.44
N PHE A 284 -7.45 3.64 -12.28
CA PHE A 284 -7.15 2.65 -13.33
C PHE A 284 -7.87 2.93 -14.66
N ALA A 285 -9.13 3.39 -14.61
CA ALA A 285 -9.86 3.77 -15.82
C ALA A 285 -9.18 4.92 -16.61
N ASN A 286 -8.62 5.92 -15.90
CA ASN A 286 -7.88 7.00 -16.55
C ASN A 286 -6.56 6.51 -17.14
N GLN A 287 -5.89 5.58 -16.49
CA GLN A 287 -4.69 4.95 -17.06
C GLN A 287 -5.02 4.18 -18.34
N LEU A 288 -6.13 3.44 -18.39
CA LEU A 288 -6.62 2.79 -19.61
C LEU A 288 -6.94 3.82 -20.71
N ALA A 289 -7.57 4.95 -20.34
CA ALA A 289 -7.86 6.04 -21.27
C ALA A 289 -6.58 6.70 -21.80
N GLN A 290 -5.57 6.91 -20.96
CA GLN A 290 -4.25 7.40 -21.38
C GLN A 290 -3.59 6.44 -22.36
N TRP A 291 -3.56 5.14 -22.11
CA TRP A 291 -3.01 4.16 -23.04
C TRP A 291 -3.77 4.12 -24.36
N LYS A 292 -5.09 4.32 -24.33
CA LYS A 292 -5.89 4.46 -25.54
C LYS A 292 -5.53 5.73 -26.33
N ALA A 293 -5.28 6.86 -25.66
CA ALA A 293 -4.91 8.13 -26.27
C ALA A 293 -3.47 8.11 -26.82
N ILE A 294 -2.53 7.48 -26.12
CA ILE A 294 -1.14 7.32 -26.54
C ILE A 294 -1.07 6.40 -27.78
N GLY A 295 -1.94 5.41 -27.88
CA GLY A 295 -1.98 4.49 -29.02
C GLY A 295 -0.66 3.74 -29.19
N GLU A 296 -0.01 3.90 -30.35
CA GLU A 296 1.29 3.30 -30.70
C GLU A 296 2.49 4.16 -30.30
N GLN A 297 2.28 5.32 -29.67
CA GLN A 297 3.39 6.15 -29.22
C GLN A 297 4.18 5.45 -28.09
N ALA A 298 5.46 5.83 -27.97
CA ALA A 298 6.35 5.24 -26.98
C ALA A 298 5.84 5.48 -25.54
N HIS A 299 5.56 4.41 -24.82
CA HIS A 299 5.31 4.46 -23.39
C HIS A 299 6.66 4.51 -22.67
N LEU A 300 6.97 5.66 -22.06
CA LEU A 300 8.25 5.91 -21.40
C LEU A 300 8.20 5.54 -19.92
N VAL A 301 9.27 4.87 -19.46
CA VAL A 301 9.42 4.41 -18.07
C VAL A 301 10.85 4.60 -17.57
N GLU A 302 11.09 4.40 -16.27
CA GLU A 302 12.43 4.44 -15.71
C GLU A 302 13.34 3.35 -16.30
N SER A 303 14.57 3.74 -16.63
CA SER A 303 15.59 2.83 -17.16
C SER A 303 16.12 1.87 -16.08
N LEU A 304 16.70 0.75 -16.49
CA LEU A 304 17.40 -0.17 -15.59
C LEU A 304 18.45 0.54 -14.74
N GLY A 305 19.27 1.43 -15.35
CA GLY A 305 20.29 2.17 -14.64
C GLY A 305 19.75 3.06 -13.53
N ALA A 306 18.65 3.78 -13.80
CA ALA A 306 17.96 4.59 -12.80
C ALA A 306 17.46 3.74 -11.63
N LEU A 307 16.82 2.60 -11.91
CA LEU A 307 16.28 1.70 -10.90
C LEU A 307 17.37 1.05 -10.05
N GLU A 308 18.44 0.53 -10.65
CA GLU A 308 19.56 -0.05 -9.90
C GLU A 308 20.22 0.98 -8.98
N THR A 309 20.47 2.17 -9.52
CA THR A 309 21.06 3.26 -8.74
C THR A 309 20.16 3.61 -7.55
N ARG A 310 18.87 3.79 -7.79
CA ARG A 310 17.90 4.10 -6.73
C ARG A 310 17.87 3.04 -5.64
N PHE A 311 17.76 1.76 -5.98
CA PHE A 311 17.63 0.69 -4.99
C PHE A 311 18.91 0.49 -4.19
N ARG A 312 20.08 0.47 -4.84
CA ARG A 312 21.37 0.37 -4.15
C ARG A 312 21.62 1.56 -3.23
N THR A 313 21.36 2.77 -3.71
CA THR A 313 21.58 3.99 -2.91
C THR A 313 20.60 4.05 -1.75
N ARG A 314 19.34 3.63 -1.92
CA ARG A 314 18.35 3.56 -0.82
C ARG A 314 18.80 2.58 0.28
N ARG A 315 19.32 1.41 -0.08
CA ARG A 315 19.91 0.47 0.87
C ARG A 315 21.09 1.08 1.62
N HIS A 316 21.99 1.72 0.90
CA HIS A 316 23.17 2.40 1.50
C HIS A 316 22.74 3.54 2.44
N LEU A 317 21.80 4.39 2.01
CA LEU A 317 21.24 5.46 2.85
C LEU A 317 20.60 4.92 4.13
N ARG A 318 19.94 3.78 4.08
CA ARG A 318 19.36 3.15 5.28
C ARG A 318 20.44 2.77 6.27
N MET A 319 21.58 2.24 5.80
CA MET A 319 22.73 1.95 6.67
C MET A 319 23.34 3.24 7.25
N LEU A 320 23.56 4.27 6.44
CA LEU A 320 24.09 5.56 6.90
C LEU A 320 23.15 6.20 7.94
N TRP A 321 21.85 6.17 7.69
CA TRP A 321 20.86 6.70 8.63
C TRP A 321 20.85 5.91 9.95
N GLN A 322 20.91 4.59 9.91
CA GLN A 322 21.01 3.75 11.11
C GLN A 322 22.29 4.04 11.89
N HIS A 323 23.43 4.24 11.22
CA HIS A 323 24.68 4.65 11.87
C HIS A 323 24.50 6.02 12.54
N ALA A 324 23.93 7.00 11.85
CA ALA A 324 23.67 8.32 12.42
C ALA A 324 22.76 8.26 13.67
N LEU A 325 21.69 7.46 13.59
CA LEU A 325 20.72 7.28 14.68
C LEU A 325 21.36 6.65 15.94
N ASN A 326 22.29 5.71 15.73
CA ASN A 326 23.00 5.02 16.80
C ASN A 326 24.27 5.77 17.27
N GLY A 327 24.56 6.96 16.72
CA GLY A 327 25.74 7.76 17.08
C GLY A 327 27.06 7.21 16.55
N TYR A 328 27.05 6.28 15.60
CA TYR A 328 28.26 5.80 14.95
C TYR A 328 28.81 6.84 13.99
N PRO A 329 30.16 6.97 13.88
CA PRO A 329 30.78 7.89 12.93
C PRO A 329 30.48 7.45 11.49
N ILE A 330 30.12 8.41 10.66
CA ILE A 330 29.93 8.22 9.21
C ILE A 330 31.06 8.94 8.51
N GLN A 331 31.73 8.28 7.56
CA GLN A 331 32.77 8.89 6.76
C GLN A 331 32.18 9.95 5.83
N ILE A 332 32.80 11.11 5.74
CA ILE A 332 32.30 12.22 4.91
C ILE A 332 32.26 11.82 3.44
N GLU A 333 33.18 10.99 3.01
CA GLU A 333 33.25 10.45 1.64
C GLU A 333 32.03 9.60 1.29
N GLU A 334 31.55 8.76 2.20
CA GLU A 334 30.34 7.96 1.98
C GLU A 334 29.10 8.84 1.78
N ILE A 335 29.00 9.95 2.54
CA ILE A 335 27.92 10.93 2.38
C ILE A 335 28.04 11.64 1.03
N LYS A 336 29.25 12.05 0.62
CA LYS A 336 29.51 12.70 -0.67
C LYS A 336 29.16 11.78 -1.84
N ASP A 337 29.56 10.51 -1.77
CA ASP A 337 29.29 9.52 -2.83
C ASP A 337 27.80 9.25 -2.95
N ALA A 338 27.08 9.07 -1.83
CA ALA A 338 25.65 8.93 -1.83
C ALA A 338 24.93 10.17 -2.40
N ALA A 339 25.35 11.36 -1.99
CA ALA A 339 24.80 12.64 -2.45
C ALA A 339 25.05 12.86 -3.95
N TYR A 340 26.28 12.58 -4.42
CA TYR A 340 26.62 12.64 -5.83
C TYR A 340 25.76 11.68 -6.65
N THR A 341 25.59 10.46 -6.18
CA THR A 341 24.78 9.44 -6.84
C THR A 341 23.31 9.85 -6.93
N LEU A 342 22.79 10.48 -5.87
CA LEU A 342 21.42 10.99 -5.80
C LEU A 342 21.21 12.28 -6.59
N GLY A 343 22.29 13.00 -6.95
CA GLY A 343 22.21 14.31 -7.57
C GLY A 343 21.71 15.39 -6.61
N ILE A 344 22.18 15.36 -5.36
CA ILE A 344 21.84 16.34 -4.32
C ILE A 344 23.10 16.84 -3.59
N SER A 345 22.96 17.92 -2.82
CA SER A 345 24.08 18.47 -2.05
C SER A 345 24.53 17.54 -0.91
N GLY A 346 25.84 17.26 -0.82
CA GLY A 346 26.41 16.45 0.27
C GLY A 346 26.23 17.10 1.65
N TYR A 347 26.35 18.41 1.74
CA TYR A 347 26.10 19.18 2.97
C TYR A 347 24.62 19.07 3.40
N TRP A 348 23.70 19.16 2.45
CA TRP A 348 22.27 18.99 2.70
C TRP A 348 21.99 17.58 3.22
N LEU A 349 22.50 16.54 2.54
CA LEU A 349 22.29 15.14 2.96
C LEU A 349 22.84 14.86 4.36
N GLN A 350 24.04 15.39 4.69
CA GLN A 350 24.63 15.26 6.03
C GLN A 350 23.73 15.84 7.13
N ASN A 351 23.09 16.98 6.87
CA ASN A 351 22.17 17.59 7.82
C ASN A 351 20.88 16.79 7.96
N GLU A 352 20.33 16.26 6.85
CA GLU A 352 19.09 15.47 6.87
C GLU A 352 19.29 14.11 7.55
N LEU A 353 20.42 13.45 7.39
CA LEU A 353 20.77 12.22 8.12
C LEU A 353 20.72 12.39 9.65
N LYS A 354 21.06 13.58 10.15
CA LYS A 354 21.00 13.91 11.58
C LYS A 354 19.61 14.33 12.06
N ARG A 355 18.76 14.87 11.16
CA ARG A 355 17.45 15.43 11.50
C ARG A 355 16.32 14.46 11.33
N ALA A 356 16.46 13.51 10.40
CA ALA A 356 15.39 12.58 10.07
C ALA A 356 15.19 11.58 11.21
N TRP A 357 14.03 11.61 11.84
CA TRP A 357 13.65 10.74 12.94
C TRP A 357 13.13 9.36 12.48
N THR A 358 12.81 9.21 11.18
CA THR A 358 12.52 7.95 10.50
C THR A 358 13.22 7.90 9.16
N PHE A 359 13.44 6.69 8.64
CA PHE A 359 14.01 6.52 7.29
C PHE A 359 13.03 6.97 6.21
N GLY A 360 11.72 6.79 6.45
CA GLY A 360 10.67 7.24 5.54
C GLY A 360 10.68 8.75 5.34
N VAL A 361 10.84 9.54 6.42
CA VAL A 361 10.97 11.01 6.34
C VAL A 361 12.23 11.41 5.57
N LEU A 362 13.37 10.74 5.81
CA LEU A 362 14.59 10.99 5.05
C LEU A 362 14.38 10.74 3.56
N SER A 363 13.77 9.59 3.22
CA SER A 363 13.53 9.19 1.84
C SER A 363 12.59 10.16 1.10
N GLU A 364 11.54 10.64 1.78
CA GLU A 364 10.62 11.62 1.21
C GLU A 364 11.31 12.96 0.93
N ARG A 365 12.09 13.46 1.88
CA ARG A 365 12.84 14.71 1.72
C ARG A 365 13.88 14.62 0.61
N ILE A 366 14.57 13.48 0.49
CA ILE A 366 15.49 13.23 -0.63
C ILE A 366 14.75 13.29 -1.97
N ALA A 367 13.59 12.65 -2.09
CA ALA A 367 12.79 12.69 -3.31
C ALA A 367 12.36 14.12 -3.67
N GLN A 368 11.93 14.92 -2.68
CA GLN A 368 11.57 16.33 -2.87
C GLN A 368 12.80 17.17 -3.30
N GLN A 369 13.96 16.95 -2.69
CA GLN A 369 15.18 17.64 -3.05
C GLN A 369 15.64 17.30 -4.47
N GLN A 370 15.55 16.02 -4.86
CA GLN A 370 15.86 15.58 -6.23
C GLN A 370 14.96 16.23 -7.28
N GLU A 371 13.67 16.41 -6.97
CA GLU A 371 12.74 17.10 -7.84
C GLU A 371 13.05 18.58 -7.98
N GLN A 372 13.38 19.25 -6.86
CA GLN A 372 13.76 20.67 -6.85
C GLN A 372 15.07 20.95 -7.62
N GLU A 373 16.08 20.12 -7.47
CA GLU A 373 17.37 20.29 -8.15
C GLU A 373 17.32 19.83 -9.62
N GLY A 374 16.40 18.95 -10.00
CA GLY A 374 16.20 18.47 -11.37
C GLY A 374 17.34 17.61 -11.95
N ILE A 375 18.41 17.38 -11.16
CA ILE A 375 19.61 16.65 -11.61
C ILE A 375 19.30 15.18 -11.90
N TRP A 376 18.43 14.56 -11.08
CA TRP A 376 18.03 13.15 -11.28
C TRP A 376 17.39 12.93 -12.65
N GLY A 377 16.42 13.76 -13.01
CA GLY A 377 15.73 13.68 -14.29
C GLY A 377 16.64 13.93 -15.50
N SER A 378 17.61 14.84 -15.37
CA SER A 378 18.59 15.09 -16.42
C SER A 378 19.62 13.96 -16.60
N ARG A 379 20.00 13.27 -15.50
CA ARG A 379 20.93 12.14 -15.52
C ARG A 379 20.28 10.85 -16.02
N TRP A 380 19.02 10.62 -15.70
CA TRP A 380 18.28 9.39 -15.98
C TRP A 380 17.08 9.65 -16.87
N ALA A 381 17.34 9.77 -18.18
CA ALA A 381 16.25 9.87 -19.14
C ALA A 381 15.32 8.63 -19.08
N LEU A 382 14.04 8.86 -19.29
CA LEU A 382 13.08 7.79 -19.47
C LEU A 382 13.37 7.03 -20.77
N VAL A 383 13.06 5.74 -20.78
CA VAL A 383 13.27 4.84 -21.94
C VAL A 383 11.95 4.18 -22.33
N GLU A 384 11.90 3.67 -23.56
CA GLU A 384 10.73 2.92 -24.02
C GLU A 384 10.50 1.67 -23.16
N LEU A 385 9.22 1.40 -22.88
CA LEU A 385 8.77 0.32 -22.01
C LEU A 385 9.33 -1.05 -22.42
N GLU A 386 9.39 -1.36 -23.73
CA GLU A 386 9.92 -2.63 -24.22
C GLU A 386 11.42 -2.77 -23.96
N SER A 387 12.18 -1.72 -24.22
CA SER A 387 13.62 -1.69 -23.94
C SER A 387 13.91 -1.85 -22.45
N ALA A 388 13.09 -1.20 -21.59
CA ALA A 388 13.19 -1.37 -20.14
C ALA A 388 12.89 -2.81 -19.70
N ILE A 389 11.83 -3.43 -20.23
CA ILE A 389 11.46 -4.83 -19.95
C ILE A 389 12.60 -5.77 -20.31
N ASP A 390 13.18 -5.64 -21.51
CA ASP A 390 14.27 -6.50 -21.98
C ASP A 390 15.53 -6.37 -21.10
N SER A 391 15.86 -5.16 -20.73
CA SER A 391 17.01 -4.88 -19.84
C SER A 391 16.78 -5.45 -18.44
N LEU A 392 15.61 -5.23 -17.85
CA LEU A 392 15.22 -5.75 -16.55
C LEU A 392 15.18 -7.29 -16.54
N ARG A 393 14.64 -7.92 -17.58
CA ARG A 393 14.56 -9.36 -17.74
C ARG A 393 15.96 -10.00 -17.71
N ARG A 394 16.89 -9.49 -18.54
CA ARG A 394 18.28 -9.95 -18.58
C ARG A 394 18.96 -9.78 -17.22
N ARG A 395 18.76 -8.63 -16.57
CA ARG A 395 19.40 -8.32 -15.29
C ARG A 395 18.88 -9.16 -14.13
N THR A 396 17.57 -9.31 -14.01
CA THR A 396 16.97 -10.14 -12.96
C THR A 396 17.27 -11.61 -13.13
N TYR A 397 17.40 -12.09 -14.38
CA TYR A 397 17.86 -13.46 -14.66
C TYR A 397 19.33 -13.68 -14.26
N TRP A 398 20.20 -12.73 -14.54
CA TRP A 398 21.61 -12.79 -14.13
C TRP A 398 21.74 -12.80 -12.59
N LEU A 399 21.02 -11.95 -11.89
CA LEU A 399 21.03 -11.90 -10.42
C LEU A 399 20.52 -13.22 -9.82
N TYR A 400 19.47 -13.79 -10.38
CA TYR A 400 18.93 -15.09 -9.95
C TYR A 400 19.97 -16.21 -10.13
N LYS A 401 20.65 -16.30 -11.28
CA LYS A 401 21.72 -17.29 -11.50
C LYS A 401 22.85 -17.17 -10.50
N ASN A 402 23.38 -15.98 -10.30
CA ASN A 402 24.49 -15.76 -9.37
C ASN A 402 24.11 -16.07 -7.92
N GLN A 403 22.88 -15.79 -7.50
CA GLN A 403 22.41 -16.17 -6.18
C GLN A 403 22.34 -17.70 -6.02
N LEU A 404 21.88 -18.43 -7.03
CA LEU A 404 21.86 -19.90 -7.03
C LEU A 404 23.29 -20.48 -6.97
N GLU A 405 24.21 -19.94 -7.75
CA GLU A 405 25.61 -20.40 -7.74
C GLU A 405 26.24 -20.16 -6.36
N MET A 406 26.05 -19.01 -5.74
CA MET A 406 26.53 -18.72 -4.38
C MET A 406 25.89 -19.64 -3.31
N SER A 407 24.61 -19.98 -3.47
CA SER A 407 23.91 -20.89 -2.54
C SER A 407 24.42 -22.32 -2.67
N LEU A 408 24.78 -22.76 -3.88
CA LEU A 408 25.37 -24.07 -4.13
C LEU A 408 26.81 -24.19 -3.61
N GLU A 409 27.59 -23.11 -3.66
CA GLU A 409 28.96 -23.05 -3.15
C GLU A 409 29.03 -22.95 -1.61
N HIS A 410 27.97 -22.40 -0.97
CA HIS A 410 27.88 -22.23 0.47
C HIS A 410 26.54 -22.75 1.05
N PRO A 411 26.36 -24.08 1.24
CA PRO A 411 25.10 -24.70 1.66
C PRO A 411 24.56 -24.27 3.05
N LYS A 412 25.21 -23.37 3.77
CA LYS A 412 24.76 -22.86 5.08
C LYS A 412 23.60 -21.85 5.00
N TYR A 413 23.13 -21.47 3.80
CA TYR A 413 22.01 -20.53 3.63
C TYR A 413 20.65 -21.22 3.38
N GLU A 414 20.55 -22.56 3.41
CA GLU A 414 19.30 -23.31 3.13
C GLU A 414 18.19 -23.20 4.18
N HIS A 415 18.42 -22.61 5.34
CA HIS A 415 17.40 -22.57 6.39
C HIS A 415 16.30 -21.51 6.20
N TYR A 416 16.41 -20.59 5.21
CA TYR A 416 15.39 -19.57 4.98
C TYR A 416 14.30 -19.96 3.96
N GLU A 417 14.57 -20.89 3.05
CA GLU A 417 13.61 -21.27 1.98
C GLU A 417 12.65 -22.41 2.38
N GLN A 418 13.00 -23.25 3.34
CA GLN A 418 12.12 -24.36 3.77
C GLN A 418 10.95 -23.92 4.67
N GLN A 419 10.95 -22.71 5.23
CA GLN A 419 9.81 -22.18 6.00
C GLN A 419 8.71 -21.54 5.14
N VAL A 420 8.91 -21.38 3.84
CA VAL A 420 7.97 -20.71 2.92
C VAL A 420 7.24 -21.69 2.01
N SER A 421 7.58 -22.98 2.03
CA SER A 421 7.00 -24.03 1.15
C SER A 421 6.05 -24.99 1.86
N ASN A 422 5.74 -24.79 3.14
CA ASN A 422 4.72 -25.57 3.85
C ASN A 422 3.51 -24.72 4.23
#